data_48cda93b7c8ba34ca8c1f1abc6a4659f
#
_entry.id   48cda93b7c8ba34ca8c1f1abc6a4659f
#
_cell.length_a   1.000
_cell.length_b   1.000
_cell.length_c   1.000
_cell.angle_alpha   90.00
_cell.angle_beta   90.00
_cell.angle_gamma   90.00
#
_symmetry.space_group_name_H-M   'P 1'
#
loop_
_entity.id
_entity.type
_entity.pdbx_description
1 polymer ?
#
loop_
_entity_poly.entity_id
_entity_poly.type
_entity_poly.pdbx_seq_one_letter_code
_entity_poly.pdbx_strand_id
1 'polypeptide(L)'
;MVCMALEHALLVALCEQPASGLDLTKRFGRSIGFFWSATHQQIYRVLGRMDRDGWVSVEEVAQQGRPDKKVYAVTDLGRTALAAWLAEPTDTEHLRSELAVKMRAASFGDREAVLDVVRANLADHHVRLDHYEQLMKRDYPDPTALLSSGPSLELDQYLVLRGGVLMEQTWITWLTEYLEAHQ
;
A
#
# COMPACT_ATOMS: atom_id res chain seq x y z
N MET A 1 11.69 -13.51 7.50
CA MET A 1 12.00 -13.09 6.13
C MET A 1 10.96 -12.06 5.64
N VAL A 2 10.70 -11.00 6.41
CA VAL A 2 9.60 -10.03 6.17
C VAL A 2 10.12 -8.63 5.75
N CYS A 3 11.43 -8.48 5.56
CA CYS A 3 12.04 -7.14 5.40
C CYS A 3 12.41 -6.76 3.95
N MET A 4 12.40 -7.68 3.00
CA MET A 4 12.85 -7.39 1.62
C MET A 4 11.85 -6.57 0.79
N ALA A 5 10.55 -6.71 1.00
CA ALA A 5 9.57 -6.00 0.19
C ALA A 5 9.46 -4.49 0.50
N LEU A 6 9.71 -4.04 1.75
CA LEU A 6 9.66 -2.61 2.08
C LEU A 6 10.79 -1.82 1.39
N GLU A 7 11.98 -2.40 1.24
CA GLU A 7 13.09 -1.76 0.51
C GLU A 7 12.72 -1.53 -0.94
N HIS A 8 12.17 -2.55 -1.59
CA HIS A 8 11.76 -2.45 -2.99
C HIS A 8 10.58 -1.48 -3.17
N ALA A 9 9.61 -1.47 -2.25
CA ALA A 9 8.54 -0.48 -2.25
C ALA A 9 9.07 0.96 -2.11
N LEU A 10 10.10 1.18 -1.28
CA LEU A 10 10.78 2.47 -1.18
C LEU A 10 11.57 2.81 -2.45
N LEU A 11 12.25 1.84 -3.08
CA LEU A 11 12.91 2.04 -4.37
C LEU A 11 11.92 2.46 -5.45
N VAL A 12 10.75 1.81 -5.56
CA VAL A 12 9.68 2.20 -6.50
C VAL A 12 9.29 3.66 -6.27
N ALA A 13 8.94 4.03 -5.03
CA ALA A 13 8.54 5.41 -4.71
C ALA A 13 9.62 6.45 -4.99
N LEU A 14 10.91 6.09 -4.82
CA LEU A 14 12.05 6.97 -5.10
C LEU A 14 12.41 7.00 -6.59
N CYS A 15 12.15 5.94 -7.35
CA CYS A 15 12.27 5.95 -8.81
C CYS A 15 11.26 6.91 -9.47
N GLU A 16 10.06 7.01 -8.91
CA GLU A 16 9.05 7.98 -9.35
C GLU A 16 9.54 9.42 -9.10
N GLN A 17 10.07 9.69 -7.90
CA GLN A 17 10.60 11.00 -7.54
C GLN A 17 11.47 10.95 -6.28
N PRO A 18 12.68 11.56 -6.26
CA PRO A 18 13.46 11.76 -5.05
C PRO A 18 12.63 12.41 -3.94
N ALA A 19 12.84 11.98 -2.68
CA ALA A 19 12.00 12.41 -1.58
C ALA A 19 12.74 12.34 -0.22
N SER A 20 12.25 13.13 0.76
CA SER A 20 12.65 12.93 2.15
C SER A 20 11.91 11.76 2.78
N GLY A 21 12.43 11.24 3.91
CA GLY A 21 11.75 10.21 4.68
C GLY A 21 10.33 10.61 5.10
N LEU A 22 10.10 11.88 5.42
CA LEU A 22 8.76 12.40 5.74
C LEU A 22 7.82 12.40 4.51
N ASP A 23 8.34 12.81 3.34
CA ASP A 23 7.54 12.80 2.11
C ASP A 23 7.23 11.37 1.67
N LEU A 24 8.17 10.44 1.82
CA LEU A 24 7.93 9.01 1.58
C LEU A 24 6.83 8.47 2.50
N THR A 25 6.86 8.77 3.79
CA THR A 25 5.81 8.36 4.71
C THR A 25 4.42 8.85 4.26
N LYS A 26 4.34 10.10 3.79
CA LYS A 26 3.09 10.67 3.27
C LYS A 26 2.64 10.00 1.96
N ARG A 27 3.60 9.68 1.06
CA ARG A 27 3.29 8.98 -0.20
C ARG A 27 2.86 7.55 0.06
N PHE A 28 3.53 6.85 0.98
CA PHE A 28 3.10 5.51 1.38
C PHE A 28 1.65 5.48 1.84
N GLY A 29 1.19 6.48 2.59
CA GLY A 29 -0.21 6.58 3.00
C GLY A 29 -1.21 6.90 1.86
N ARG A 30 -0.73 7.15 0.63
CA ARG A 30 -1.57 7.59 -0.51
C ARG A 30 -1.49 6.68 -1.74
N SER A 31 -0.58 5.70 -1.79
CA SER A 31 -0.39 4.83 -2.97
C SER A 31 0.05 3.42 -2.58
N ILE A 32 1.34 3.17 -2.43
CA ILE A 32 1.88 1.84 -2.10
C ILE A 32 1.38 1.34 -0.74
N GLY A 33 1.08 2.23 0.20
CA GLY A 33 0.59 1.90 1.54
C GLY A 33 -0.76 1.19 1.57
N PHE A 34 -1.50 1.15 0.47
CA PHE A 34 -2.73 0.36 0.36
C PHE A 34 -2.45 -1.14 0.42
N PHE A 35 -1.33 -1.56 -0.14
CA PHE A 35 -0.88 -2.96 -0.17
C PHE A 35 0.23 -3.25 0.83
N TRP A 36 0.90 -2.19 1.34
CA TRP A 36 2.03 -2.32 2.24
C TRP A 36 2.01 -1.26 3.33
N SER A 37 1.61 -1.63 4.53
CA SER A 37 1.68 -0.72 5.68
C SER A 37 3.09 -0.70 6.26
N ALA A 38 3.65 0.50 6.44
CA ALA A 38 4.93 0.69 7.11
C ALA A 38 4.86 1.88 8.08
N THR A 39 5.41 1.69 9.28
CA THR A 39 5.54 2.78 10.24
C THR A 39 6.65 3.74 9.82
N HIS A 40 6.54 4.99 10.26
CA HIS A 40 7.57 6.00 10.07
C HIS A 40 8.98 5.51 10.49
N GLN A 41 9.07 4.85 11.65
CA GLN A 41 10.33 4.28 12.14
C GLN A 41 10.90 3.18 11.23
N GLN A 42 10.03 2.32 10.66
CA GLN A 42 10.46 1.29 9.72
C GLN A 42 11.03 1.92 8.44
N ILE A 43 10.36 2.93 7.88
CA ILE A 43 10.82 3.65 6.69
C ILE A 43 12.22 4.23 6.93
N TYR A 44 12.43 4.97 8.02
CA TYR A 44 13.74 5.56 8.30
C TYR A 44 14.84 4.53 8.55
N ARG A 45 14.52 3.44 9.25
CA ARG A 45 15.48 2.34 9.47
C ARG A 45 15.91 1.70 8.15
N VAL A 46 14.94 1.48 7.25
CA VAL A 46 15.22 0.88 5.93
C VAL A 46 16.00 1.85 5.05
N LEU A 47 15.63 3.13 4.98
CA LEU A 47 16.39 4.15 4.24
C LEU A 47 17.86 4.23 4.71
N GLY A 48 18.11 4.18 6.03
CA GLY A 48 19.48 4.17 6.57
C GLY A 48 20.28 2.90 6.21
N ARG A 49 19.62 1.76 5.95
CA ARG A 49 20.26 0.56 5.43
C ARG A 49 20.55 0.72 3.94
N MET A 50 19.55 1.16 3.14
CA MET A 50 19.70 1.38 1.70
C MET A 50 20.82 2.38 1.36
N ASP A 51 21.01 3.41 2.20
CA ASP A 51 22.13 4.36 2.08
C ASP A 51 23.47 3.67 2.31
N ARG A 52 23.61 2.87 3.38
CA ARG A 52 24.85 2.09 3.64
C ARG A 52 25.16 1.06 2.56
N ASP A 53 24.11 0.46 1.98
CA ASP A 53 24.23 -0.55 0.92
C ASP A 53 24.42 0.11 -0.47
N GLY A 54 24.43 1.45 -0.54
CA GLY A 54 24.64 2.22 -1.75
C GLY A 54 23.47 2.20 -2.74
N TRP A 55 22.28 1.78 -2.31
CA TRP A 55 21.08 1.73 -3.16
C TRP A 55 20.43 3.10 -3.33
N VAL A 56 20.64 4.00 -2.39
CA VAL A 56 20.21 5.38 -2.45
C VAL A 56 21.38 6.32 -2.12
N SER A 57 21.35 7.51 -2.69
CA SER A 57 22.18 8.64 -2.29
C SER A 57 21.38 9.59 -1.41
N VAL A 58 22.07 10.29 -0.50
CA VAL A 58 21.46 11.25 0.41
C VAL A 58 22.05 12.63 0.17
N GLU A 59 21.20 13.61 -0.08
CA GLU A 59 21.55 15.01 -0.16
C GLU A 59 20.94 15.78 1.02
N GLU A 60 21.74 16.56 1.72
CA GLU A 60 21.27 17.45 2.77
C GLU A 60 20.89 18.81 2.16
N VAL A 61 19.59 19.13 2.22
CA VAL A 61 19.04 20.38 1.70
C VAL A 61 18.76 21.32 2.86
N ALA A 62 19.48 22.44 2.88
CA ALA A 62 19.29 23.48 3.89
C ALA A 62 17.88 24.08 3.82
N GLN A 63 17.23 24.23 4.98
CA GLN A 63 15.91 24.85 5.10
C GLN A 63 15.99 26.12 5.96
N GLN A 64 15.39 27.24 5.46
CA GLN A 64 15.33 28.46 6.27
C GLN A 64 14.41 28.25 7.50
N GLY A 65 14.98 28.36 8.69
CA GLY A 65 14.23 28.28 9.96
C GLY A 65 13.73 26.90 10.36
N ARG A 66 14.20 25.82 9.72
CA ARG A 66 13.90 24.42 10.05
C ARG A 66 15.19 23.58 9.98
N PRO A 67 15.23 22.40 10.65
CA PRO A 67 16.35 21.46 10.47
C PRO A 67 16.54 21.08 9.01
N ASP A 68 17.79 20.86 8.60
CA ASP A 68 18.14 20.42 7.25
C ASP A 68 17.38 19.16 6.87
N LYS A 69 16.96 19.07 5.60
CA LYS A 69 16.15 18.00 5.07
C LYS A 69 17.03 17.02 4.31
N LYS A 70 17.03 15.75 4.71
CA LYS A 70 17.66 14.66 3.94
C LYS A 70 16.74 14.24 2.81
N VAL A 71 17.20 14.38 1.58
CA VAL A 71 16.53 13.92 0.35
C VAL A 71 17.24 12.69 -0.17
N TYR A 72 16.50 11.62 -0.39
CA TYR A 72 16.98 10.35 -0.91
C TYR A 72 16.68 10.24 -2.41
N ALA A 73 17.65 9.75 -3.18
CA ALA A 73 17.49 9.45 -4.60
C ALA A 73 18.07 8.05 -4.90
N VAL A 74 17.46 7.33 -5.84
CA VAL A 74 17.91 5.98 -6.22
C VAL A 74 19.21 6.09 -7.03
N THR A 75 20.20 5.26 -6.69
CA THR A 75 21.44 5.09 -7.44
C THR A 75 21.29 4.05 -8.57
N ASP A 76 22.29 3.93 -9.44
CA ASP A 76 22.31 2.87 -10.47
C ASP A 76 22.34 1.47 -9.83
N LEU A 77 23.03 1.32 -8.69
CA LEU A 77 23.03 0.07 -7.93
C LEU A 77 21.64 -0.26 -7.39
N GLY A 78 20.91 0.74 -6.84
CA GLY A 78 19.54 0.58 -6.40
C GLY A 78 18.58 0.23 -7.54
N ARG A 79 18.75 0.83 -8.72
CA ARG A 79 17.97 0.48 -9.92
C ARG A 79 18.23 -0.97 -10.37
N THR A 80 19.48 -1.40 -10.33
CA THR A 80 19.87 -2.78 -10.66
C THR A 80 19.24 -3.77 -9.67
N ALA A 81 19.30 -3.48 -8.38
CA ALA A 81 18.68 -4.32 -7.34
C ALA A 81 17.14 -4.40 -7.52
N LEU A 82 16.49 -3.27 -7.82
CA LEU A 82 15.03 -3.25 -8.11
C LEU A 82 14.71 -4.08 -9.35
N ALA A 83 15.46 -3.93 -10.45
CA ALA A 83 15.23 -4.67 -11.68
C ALA A 83 15.39 -6.19 -11.49
N ALA A 84 16.37 -6.61 -10.70
CA ALA A 84 16.56 -8.02 -10.35
C ALA A 84 15.35 -8.56 -9.57
N TRP A 85 14.91 -7.84 -8.53
CA TRP A 85 13.78 -8.25 -7.71
C TRP A 85 12.45 -8.30 -8.49
N LEU A 86 12.21 -7.37 -9.43
CA LEU A 86 11.01 -7.35 -10.26
C LEU A 86 10.89 -8.61 -11.15
N ALA A 87 12.00 -9.28 -11.45
CA ALA A 87 12.04 -10.51 -12.23
C ALA A 87 11.89 -11.79 -11.37
N GLU A 88 11.92 -11.66 -10.04
CA GLU A 88 11.74 -12.81 -9.14
C GLU A 88 10.29 -13.26 -9.10
N PRO A 89 10.02 -14.59 -9.04
CA PRO A 89 8.67 -15.07 -8.84
C PRO A 89 8.14 -14.67 -7.47
N THR A 90 6.86 -14.33 -7.41
CA THR A 90 6.18 -14.01 -6.16
C THR A 90 5.23 -15.14 -5.80
N ASP A 91 5.26 -15.59 -4.54
CA ASP A 91 4.33 -16.58 -4.03
C ASP A 91 2.90 -16.03 -3.99
N THR A 92 1.92 -16.89 -4.23
CA THR A 92 0.51 -16.53 -4.05
C THR A 92 0.22 -16.27 -2.58
N GLU A 93 -0.33 -15.09 -2.28
CA GLU A 93 -0.72 -14.76 -0.92
C GLU A 93 -1.87 -15.64 -0.45
N HIS A 94 -1.71 -16.25 0.74
CA HIS A 94 -2.77 -16.98 1.41
C HIS A 94 -3.52 -16.04 2.36
N LEU A 95 -4.83 -15.96 2.19
CA LEU A 95 -5.68 -15.20 3.11
C LEU A 95 -5.60 -15.79 4.53
N ARG A 96 -5.02 -15.04 5.46
CA ARG A 96 -5.02 -15.34 6.89
C ARG A 96 -5.87 -14.30 7.60
N SER A 97 -7.16 -14.58 7.75
CA SER A 97 -8.12 -13.65 8.36
C SER A 97 -8.60 -14.18 9.70
N GLU A 98 -8.23 -13.49 10.79
CA GLU A 98 -8.80 -13.73 12.12
C GLU A 98 -10.32 -13.53 12.13
N LEU A 99 -10.81 -12.53 11.39
CA LEU A 99 -12.23 -12.27 11.22
C LEU A 99 -12.96 -13.50 10.64
N ALA A 100 -12.41 -14.11 9.58
CA ALA A 100 -12.99 -15.32 8.99
C ALA A 100 -13.07 -16.49 10.00
N VAL A 101 -12.07 -16.64 10.87
CA VAL A 101 -12.09 -17.64 11.92
C VAL A 101 -13.19 -17.34 12.96
N LYS A 102 -13.33 -16.07 13.37
CA LYS A 102 -14.40 -15.65 14.27
C LYS A 102 -15.79 -15.87 13.67
N MET A 103 -15.99 -15.48 12.41
CA MET A 103 -17.24 -15.70 11.68
C MET A 103 -17.59 -17.21 11.63
N ARG A 104 -16.64 -18.08 11.29
CA ARG A 104 -16.83 -19.54 11.27
C ARG A 104 -17.15 -20.12 12.65
N ALA A 105 -16.64 -19.53 13.71
CA ALA A 105 -16.79 -20.00 15.09
C ALA A 105 -17.97 -19.34 15.84
N ALA A 106 -18.77 -18.49 15.21
CA ALA A 106 -19.80 -17.69 15.88
C ALA A 106 -20.83 -18.52 16.66
N SER A 107 -21.12 -19.76 16.24
CA SER A 107 -22.04 -20.66 16.95
C SER A 107 -21.47 -21.27 18.24
N PHE A 108 -20.17 -21.15 18.48
CA PHE A 108 -19.51 -21.67 19.69
C PHE A 108 -19.37 -20.64 20.81
N GLY A 109 -19.84 -19.40 20.60
CA GLY A 109 -19.75 -18.30 21.56
C GLY A 109 -20.91 -17.32 21.43
N ASP A 110 -20.64 -16.07 21.83
CA ASP A 110 -21.61 -14.98 21.67
C ASP A 110 -21.66 -14.53 20.21
N ARG A 111 -22.71 -14.97 19.52
CA ARG A 111 -22.91 -14.64 18.10
C ARG A 111 -23.07 -13.16 17.88
N GLU A 112 -23.81 -12.45 18.74
CA GLU A 112 -24.06 -11.01 18.54
C GLU A 112 -22.78 -10.21 18.67
N ALA A 113 -21.89 -10.58 19.59
CA ALA A 113 -20.57 -9.98 19.69
C ALA A 113 -19.74 -10.21 18.41
N VAL A 114 -19.87 -11.37 17.74
CA VAL A 114 -19.21 -11.61 16.46
C VAL A 114 -19.83 -10.76 15.35
N LEU A 115 -21.17 -10.62 15.31
CA LEU A 115 -21.85 -9.76 14.33
C LEU A 115 -21.43 -8.29 14.49
N ASP A 116 -21.25 -7.80 15.72
CA ASP A 116 -20.73 -6.45 15.97
C ASP A 116 -19.31 -6.26 15.43
N VAL A 117 -18.45 -7.26 15.60
CA VAL A 117 -17.09 -7.24 15.00
C VAL A 117 -17.17 -7.19 13.47
N VAL A 118 -18.10 -7.94 12.86
CA VAL A 118 -18.30 -7.92 11.41
C VAL A 118 -18.81 -6.57 10.94
N ARG A 119 -19.78 -5.96 11.63
CA ARG A 119 -20.31 -4.60 11.33
C ARG A 119 -19.22 -3.54 11.38
N ALA A 120 -18.34 -3.59 12.40
CA ALA A 120 -17.22 -2.67 12.52
C ALA A 120 -16.22 -2.82 11.36
N ASN A 121 -15.86 -4.06 11.00
CA ASN A 121 -14.97 -4.31 9.85
C ASN A 121 -15.61 -3.86 8.53
N LEU A 122 -16.91 -4.09 8.33
CA LEU A 122 -17.64 -3.62 7.16
C LEU A 122 -17.58 -2.09 7.03
N ALA A 123 -17.76 -1.36 8.13
CA ALA A 123 -17.63 0.09 8.14
C ALA A 123 -16.22 0.55 7.76
N ASP A 124 -15.18 -0.11 8.26
CA ASP A 124 -13.78 0.19 7.89
C ASP A 124 -13.49 -0.05 6.41
N HIS A 125 -14.06 -1.11 5.82
CA HIS A 125 -13.95 -1.39 4.39
C HIS A 125 -14.64 -0.31 3.55
N HIS A 126 -15.80 0.18 3.95
CA HIS A 126 -16.47 1.31 3.27
C HIS A 126 -15.63 2.58 3.31
N VAL A 127 -15.03 2.94 4.45
CA VAL A 127 -14.15 4.12 4.57
C VAL A 127 -12.95 4.00 3.63
N ARG A 128 -12.34 2.82 3.52
CA ARG A 128 -11.22 2.60 2.60
C ARG A 128 -11.66 2.66 1.14
N LEU A 129 -12.79 2.05 0.80
CA LEU A 129 -13.35 2.11 -0.56
C LEU A 129 -13.59 3.56 -0.99
N ASP A 130 -14.29 4.35 -0.16
CA ASP A 130 -14.55 5.77 -0.44
C ASP A 130 -13.25 6.55 -0.68
N HIS A 131 -12.22 6.28 0.14
CA HIS A 131 -10.92 6.91 -0.03
C HIS A 131 -10.27 6.54 -1.37
N TYR A 132 -10.26 5.26 -1.76
CA TYR A 132 -9.67 4.80 -3.03
C TYR A 132 -10.43 5.35 -4.24
N GLU A 133 -11.75 5.40 -4.19
CA GLU A 133 -12.57 5.98 -5.25
C GLU A 133 -12.35 7.49 -5.40
N GLN A 134 -12.14 8.23 -4.30
CA GLN A 134 -11.77 9.64 -4.34
C GLN A 134 -10.40 9.84 -5.00
N LEU A 135 -9.41 8.98 -4.68
CA LEU A 135 -8.10 9.00 -5.34
C LEU A 135 -8.23 8.72 -6.83
N MET A 136 -9.00 7.69 -7.22
CA MET A 136 -9.23 7.37 -8.63
C MET A 136 -9.84 8.54 -9.40
N LYS A 137 -10.86 9.17 -8.86
CA LYS A 137 -11.52 10.33 -9.50
C LYS A 137 -10.58 11.54 -9.64
N ARG A 138 -9.73 11.77 -8.63
CA ARG A 138 -8.79 12.89 -8.63
C ARG A 138 -7.64 12.70 -9.60
N ASP A 139 -7.02 11.51 -9.56
CA ASP A 139 -5.74 11.25 -10.23
C ASP A 139 -5.93 10.65 -11.64
N TYR A 140 -7.08 9.99 -11.90
CA TYR A 140 -7.38 9.31 -13.16
C TYR A 140 -8.78 9.67 -13.66
N PRO A 141 -8.99 10.94 -14.11
CA PRO A 141 -10.31 11.43 -14.51
C PRO A 141 -10.85 10.77 -15.81
N ASP A 142 -9.97 10.27 -16.67
CA ASP A 142 -10.33 9.54 -17.90
C ASP A 142 -9.66 8.16 -17.95
N PRO A 143 -10.19 7.17 -17.22
CA PRO A 143 -9.63 5.82 -17.21
C PRO A 143 -9.76 5.10 -18.55
N THR A 144 -10.71 5.48 -19.41
CA THR A 144 -10.91 4.86 -20.73
C THR A 144 -9.76 5.25 -21.68
N ALA A 145 -9.40 6.51 -21.70
CA ALA A 145 -8.25 6.98 -22.48
C ALA A 145 -6.96 6.35 -21.97
N LEU A 146 -6.78 6.27 -20.63
CA LEU A 146 -5.61 5.65 -20.03
C LEU A 146 -5.47 4.17 -20.38
N LEU A 147 -6.54 3.39 -20.31
CA LEU A 147 -6.55 1.95 -20.69
C LEU A 147 -6.21 1.73 -22.17
N SER A 148 -6.41 2.75 -23.01
CA SER A 148 -6.14 2.70 -24.45
C SER A 148 -4.76 3.24 -24.82
N SER A 149 -4.03 3.89 -23.90
CA SER A 149 -2.78 4.59 -24.18
C SER A 149 -1.55 3.68 -24.32
N GLY A 150 -1.68 2.40 -23.98
CA GLY A 150 -0.57 1.44 -23.93
C GLY A 150 0.21 1.46 -22.61
N PRO A 151 1.25 0.61 -22.47
CA PRO A 151 2.00 0.47 -21.21
C PRO A 151 2.64 1.79 -20.76
N SER A 152 2.39 2.18 -19.52
CA SER A 152 2.96 3.40 -18.90
C SER A 152 2.96 3.27 -17.38
N LEU A 153 3.80 4.06 -16.70
CA LEU A 153 3.80 4.14 -15.24
C LEU A 153 2.42 4.54 -14.68
N GLU A 154 1.76 5.48 -15.35
CA GLU A 154 0.43 5.95 -14.94
C GLU A 154 -0.61 4.84 -15.05
N LEU A 155 -0.55 4.03 -16.10
CA LEU A 155 -1.41 2.87 -16.27
C LEU A 155 -1.16 1.82 -15.15
N ASP A 156 0.09 1.52 -14.84
CA ASP A 156 0.45 0.59 -13.78
C ASP A 156 -0.08 1.06 -12.41
N GLN A 157 0.09 2.34 -12.10
CA GLN A 157 -0.42 2.95 -10.87
C GLN A 157 -1.95 2.91 -10.79
N TYR A 158 -2.63 3.21 -11.89
CA TYR A 158 -4.10 3.11 -11.99
C TYR A 158 -4.58 1.68 -11.75
N LEU A 159 -3.99 0.69 -12.42
CA LEU A 159 -4.39 -0.71 -12.30
C LEU A 159 -4.17 -1.28 -10.90
N VAL A 160 -3.09 -0.87 -10.23
CA VAL A 160 -2.83 -1.23 -8.84
C VAL A 160 -3.87 -0.61 -7.89
N LEU A 161 -4.19 0.68 -8.03
CA LEU A 161 -5.24 1.32 -7.23
C LEU A 161 -6.62 0.69 -7.50
N ARG A 162 -6.93 0.37 -8.77
CA ARG A 162 -8.15 -0.36 -9.13
C ARG A 162 -8.22 -1.74 -8.48
N GLY A 163 -7.10 -2.45 -8.37
CA GLY A 163 -7.01 -3.70 -7.60
C GLY A 163 -7.44 -3.51 -6.15
N GLY A 164 -6.99 -2.44 -5.50
CA GLY A 164 -7.42 -2.07 -4.14
C GLY A 164 -8.93 -1.84 -4.04
N VAL A 165 -9.53 -1.10 -4.98
CA VAL A 165 -10.99 -0.90 -5.05
C VAL A 165 -11.73 -2.22 -5.14
N LEU A 166 -11.30 -3.12 -6.04
CA LEU A 166 -11.94 -4.43 -6.23
C LEU A 166 -11.83 -5.31 -4.97
N MET A 167 -10.72 -5.25 -4.27
CA MET A 167 -10.54 -5.98 -3.00
C MET A 167 -11.50 -5.47 -1.92
N GLU A 168 -11.61 -4.16 -1.74
CA GLU A 168 -12.55 -3.58 -0.77
C GLU A 168 -14.01 -3.91 -1.12
N GLN A 169 -14.40 -3.83 -2.38
CA GLN A 169 -15.73 -4.23 -2.86
C GLN A 169 -16.03 -5.70 -2.57
N THR A 170 -15.05 -6.58 -2.74
CA THR A 170 -15.19 -8.01 -2.43
C THR A 170 -15.40 -8.24 -0.93
N TRP A 171 -14.66 -7.56 -0.07
CA TRP A 171 -14.85 -7.62 1.38
C TRP A 171 -16.23 -7.12 1.79
N ILE A 172 -16.66 -5.98 1.27
CA ILE A 172 -17.98 -5.38 1.55
C ILE A 172 -19.08 -6.36 1.16
N THR A 173 -19.01 -6.94 -0.05
CA THR A 173 -19.98 -7.92 -0.52
C THR A 173 -20.06 -9.12 0.42
N TRP A 174 -18.92 -9.72 0.74
CA TRP A 174 -18.87 -10.92 1.59
C TRP A 174 -19.37 -10.66 3.02
N LEU A 175 -18.96 -9.54 3.64
CA LEU A 175 -19.38 -9.21 5.01
C LEU A 175 -20.85 -8.84 5.07
N THR A 176 -21.40 -8.20 4.04
CA THR A 176 -22.84 -7.89 3.91
C THR A 176 -23.64 -9.17 3.80
N GLU A 177 -23.27 -10.11 2.91
CA GLU A 177 -23.93 -11.42 2.78
C GLU A 177 -23.96 -12.18 4.12
N TYR A 178 -22.82 -12.14 4.88
CA TYR A 178 -22.75 -12.78 6.18
C TYR A 178 -23.72 -12.17 7.18
N LEU A 179 -23.82 -10.83 7.25
CA LEU A 179 -24.75 -10.13 8.14
C LEU A 179 -26.20 -10.38 7.76
N GLU A 180 -26.55 -10.37 6.47
CA GLU A 180 -27.90 -10.64 5.96
C GLU A 180 -28.35 -12.07 6.30
N ALA A 181 -27.44 -13.04 6.19
CA ALA A 181 -27.75 -14.44 6.51
C ALA A 181 -27.99 -14.69 8.02
N HIS A 182 -27.71 -13.69 8.89
CA HIS A 182 -27.86 -13.80 10.33
C HIS A 182 -28.89 -12.80 10.91
N GLN A 183 -29.67 -12.16 10.06
CA GLN A 183 -30.86 -11.38 10.46
C GLN A 183 -32.05 -12.34 10.59
#